data_66af8f2822e64d0b94fc12af52702c9a
#
_entry.id   66af8f2822e64d0b94fc12af52702c9a
#
_cell.length_a   1.000
_cell.length_b   1.000
_cell.length_c   1.000
_cell.angle_alpha   90.00
_cell.angle_beta   90.00
_cell.angle_gamma   90.00
#
_symmetry.space_group_name_H-M   'P 1'
#
loop_
_entity.id
_entity.type
_entity.pdbx_description
1 polymer ?
#
loop_
_entity_poly.entity_id
_entity_poly.type
_entity_poly.pdbx_seq_one_letter_code
_entity_poly.pdbx_strand_id
1 'polypeptide(L)'
;PKAKTLLEDGFGGDLGDTKFVFKVKLIKPLKLRPTQNEIDVDKSVKHSLTNSDNMKDLFKDEIITAGMPLVTFRGNYVIDGHHRWSECAMINPEGKMVCFDYDADISPIQMLKAVQGNIAAALAIRDEDPEIPSGKTNGPNLYDKEWNREKIHEYVDDKLQEEPAKIFLQKMNIGTDKDE
;
A
#
# COMPACT_ATOMS: atom_id res chain seq x y z
N PRO A 1 17.46 19.10 -12.54
CA PRO A 1 17.70 19.25 -13.98
C PRO A 1 17.60 17.92 -14.74
N LYS A 2 18.32 16.84 -14.33
CA LYS A 2 18.31 15.55 -15.02
C LYS A 2 16.93 14.87 -15.04
N ALA A 3 16.19 14.92 -13.94
CA ALA A 3 14.87 14.32 -13.84
C ALA A 3 13.84 14.98 -14.77
N LYS A 4 13.92 16.29 -14.93
CA LYS A 4 13.07 17.05 -15.85
C LYS A 4 13.34 16.68 -17.31
N THR A 5 14.61 16.56 -17.68
CA THR A 5 15.01 16.14 -19.03
C THR A 5 14.52 14.74 -19.36
N LEU A 6 14.60 13.79 -18.41
CA LEU A 6 14.09 12.43 -18.56
C LEU A 6 12.59 12.36 -18.87
N LEU A 7 11.80 13.26 -18.29
CA LEU A 7 10.36 13.34 -18.59
C LEU A 7 10.04 14.02 -19.92
N GLU A 8 10.91 14.93 -20.37
CA GLU A 8 10.71 15.70 -21.60
C GLU A 8 11.09 14.90 -22.86
N ASP A 9 12.17 14.14 -22.80
CA ASP A 9 12.69 13.42 -23.97
C ASP A 9 12.44 11.91 -23.98
N GLY A 10 11.98 11.36 -22.86
CA GLY A 10 11.74 9.92 -22.73
C GLY A 10 13.02 9.07 -22.82
N PHE A 11 14.18 9.70 -22.92
CA PHE A 11 15.47 9.03 -22.96
C PHE A 11 16.13 9.04 -21.59
N GLY A 12 16.65 7.94 -21.20
CA GLY A 12 17.57 7.92 -20.08
C GLY A 12 17.40 6.72 -19.18
N GLY A 13 18.53 6.20 -18.83
CA GLY A 13 18.69 5.09 -17.92
C GLY A 13 18.83 3.74 -18.62
N ASP A 14 18.97 2.73 -17.80
CA ASP A 14 19.28 1.35 -18.21
C ASP A 14 18.12 0.61 -18.88
N LEU A 15 16.91 1.21 -18.89
CA LEU A 15 15.69 0.56 -19.39
C LEU A 15 15.42 0.84 -20.87
N GLY A 16 16.09 1.81 -21.47
CA GLY A 16 15.87 2.21 -22.88
C GLY A 16 14.39 2.49 -23.18
N ASP A 17 13.94 2.09 -24.36
CA ASP A 17 12.56 2.27 -24.81
C ASP A 17 11.61 1.15 -24.35
N THR A 18 11.82 0.60 -23.17
CA THR A 18 10.96 -0.46 -22.63
C THR A 18 9.51 0.03 -22.51
N LYS A 19 8.62 -0.60 -23.24
CA LYS A 19 7.19 -0.30 -23.17
C LYS A 19 6.58 -0.95 -21.93
N PHE A 20 5.96 -0.14 -21.11
CA PHE A 20 5.16 -0.57 -19.99
C PHE A 20 3.71 -0.70 -20.41
N VAL A 21 3.16 -1.90 -20.29
CA VAL A 21 1.73 -2.14 -20.48
C VAL A 21 1.11 -2.30 -19.10
N PHE A 22 0.00 -1.61 -18.84
CA PHE A 22 -0.73 -1.82 -17.59
C PHE A 22 -2.17 -2.25 -17.86
N LYS A 23 -2.71 -3.03 -16.94
CA LYS A 23 -4.10 -3.48 -16.93
C LYS A 23 -4.67 -3.28 -15.53
N VAL A 24 -5.95 -2.96 -15.46
CA VAL A 24 -6.66 -3.00 -14.18
C VAL A 24 -6.95 -4.46 -13.84
N LYS A 25 -6.49 -4.90 -12.68
CA LYS A 25 -6.71 -6.25 -12.17
C LYS A 25 -7.28 -6.23 -10.76
N LEU A 26 -8.03 -7.27 -10.44
CA LEU A 26 -8.51 -7.55 -9.09
C LEU A 26 -7.66 -8.67 -8.51
N ILE A 27 -6.86 -8.36 -7.49
CA ILE A 27 -5.88 -9.30 -6.92
C ILE A 27 -6.10 -9.43 -5.41
N LYS A 28 -6.12 -10.66 -4.91
CA LYS A 28 -6.15 -10.91 -3.46
C LYS A 28 -4.83 -10.47 -2.82
N PRO A 29 -4.86 -9.82 -1.64
CA PRO A 29 -3.64 -9.36 -0.97
C PRO A 29 -2.58 -10.45 -0.79
N LEU A 30 -2.98 -11.64 -0.39
CA LEU A 30 -2.05 -12.76 -0.12
C LEU A 30 -1.37 -13.34 -1.38
N LYS A 31 -1.81 -12.94 -2.58
CA LYS A 31 -1.11 -13.30 -3.83
C LYS A 31 0.04 -12.34 -4.16
N LEU A 32 0.08 -11.20 -3.51
CA LEU A 32 1.06 -10.17 -3.74
C LEU A 32 2.25 -10.31 -2.79
N ARG A 33 3.40 -9.91 -3.25
CA ARG A 33 4.65 -9.84 -2.49
C ARG A 33 5.11 -8.39 -2.43
N PRO A 34 5.41 -7.87 -1.26
CA PRO A 34 5.93 -6.52 -1.13
C PRO A 34 7.35 -6.42 -1.69
N THR A 35 7.72 -5.22 -2.15
CA THR A 35 9.08 -4.89 -2.61
C THR A 35 9.80 -3.94 -1.66
N GLN A 36 9.14 -3.49 -0.60
CA GLN A 36 9.76 -2.74 0.48
C GLN A 36 10.38 -3.68 1.51
N ASN A 37 11.47 -3.23 2.15
CA ASN A 37 12.15 -3.97 3.21
C ASN A 37 11.51 -3.78 4.58
N GLU A 38 10.71 -2.74 4.74
CA GLU A 38 10.04 -2.40 5.99
C GLU A 38 8.61 -1.94 5.70
N ILE A 39 7.68 -2.34 6.55
CA ILE A 39 6.28 -1.90 6.48
C ILE A 39 5.86 -1.47 7.87
N ASP A 40 5.48 -0.22 7.98
CA ASP A 40 5.04 0.40 9.22
C ASP A 40 3.67 -0.13 9.63
N VAL A 41 3.60 -0.84 10.75
CA VAL A 41 2.37 -1.45 11.27
C VAL A 41 1.39 -0.36 11.71
N ASP A 42 1.87 0.71 12.35
CA ASP A 42 1.02 1.82 12.77
C ASP A 42 0.29 2.46 11.59
N LYS A 43 1.02 2.73 10.50
CA LYS A 43 0.40 3.27 9.28
C LYS A 43 -0.59 2.31 8.66
N SER A 44 -0.28 1.02 8.66
CA SER A 44 -1.14 -0.01 8.06
C SER A 44 -2.45 -0.20 8.84
N VAL A 45 -2.42 -0.09 10.17
CA VAL A 45 -3.60 -0.26 11.02
C VAL A 45 -4.33 1.06 11.25
N LYS A 46 -3.59 2.13 11.55
CA LYS A 46 -4.19 3.42 11.93
C LYS A 46 -4.92 4.10 10.79
N HIS A 47 -4.45 3.94 9.56
CA HIS A 47 -5.09 4.55 8.39
C HIS A 47 -6.52 4.02 8.18
N SER A 48 -6.75 2.74 8.43
CA SER A 48 -8.06 2.11 8.38
C SER A 48 -8.97 2.60 9.49
N LEU A 49 -8.45 2.63 10.71
CA LEU A 49 -9.23 2.94 11.91
C LEU A 49 -9.63 4.41 12.01
N THR A 50 -8.93 5.31 11.31
CA THR A 50 -9.24 6.75 11.35
C THR A 50 -10.16 7.22 10.23
N ASN A 51 -10.41 6.40 9.21
CA ASN A 51 -11.24 6.75 8.07
C ASN A 51 -12.42 5.77 7.92
N SER A 52 -13.62 6.22 8.34
CA SER A 52 -14.83 5.39 8.33
C SER A 52 -15.24 4.87 6.96
N ASP A 53 -14.94 5.61 5.89
CA ASP A 53 -15.29 5.19 4.53
C ASP A 53 -14.34 4.10 4.04
N ASN A 54 -13.05 4.21 4.37
CA ASN A 54 -12.08 3.17 4.07
C ASN A 54 -12.39 1.86 4.80
N MET A 55 -12.83 1.92 6.06
CA MET A 55 -13.19 0.73 6.82
C MET A 55 -14.38 -0.01 6.23
N LYS A 56 -15.43 0.71 5.82
CA LYS A 56 -16.58 0.09 5.14
C LYS A 56 -16.14 -0.66 3.89
N ASP A 57 -15.22 -0.08 3.15
CA ASP A 57 -14.71 -0.67 1.92
C ASP A 57 -13.79 -1.87 2.18
N LEU A 58 -13.06 -1.89 3.30
CA LEU A 58 -12.19 -3.01 3.69
C LEU A 58 -12.98 -4.28 4.03
N PHE A 59 -14.16 -4.13 4.62
CA PHE A 59 -15.01 -5.27 5.00
C PHE A 59 -15.94 -5.77 3.88
N LYS A 60 -15.87 -5.18 2.67
CA LYS A 60 -16.62 -5.72 1.53
C LYS A 60 -16.08 -7.08 1.11
N ASP A 61 -16.99 -8.02 0.91
CA ASP A 61 -16.66 -9.42 0.59
C ASP A 61 -16.04 -9.61 -0.80
N GLU A 62 -16.14 -8.63 -1.71
CA GLU A 62 -15.73 -8.80 -3.10
C GLU A 62 -14.57 -7.87 -3.49
N ILE A 63 -14.84 -6.58 -3.67
CA ILE A 63 -13.88 -5.61 -4.19
C ILE A 63 -13.65 -4.53 -3.14
N ILE A 64 -12.40 -4.44 -2.71
CA ILE A 64 -11.94 -3.42 -1.79
C ILE A 64 -11.59 -2.17 -2.60
N THR A 65 -12.33 -1.09 -2.40
CA THR A 65 -12.13 0.19 -3.05
C THR A 65 -11.48 1.23 -2.13
N ALA A 66 -10.98 0.80 -0.98
CA ALA A 66 -10.34 1.65 0.00
C ALA A 66 -9.11 2.38 -0.58
N GLY A 67 -9.20 3.67 -0.72
CA GLY A 67 -8.14 4.52 -1.22
C GLY A 67 -7.85 4.34 -2.72
N MET A 68 -6.63 4.69 -3.12
CA MET A 68 -6.19 4.56 -4.51
C MET A 68 -5.81 3.12 -4.87
N PRO A 69 -5.95 2.71 -6.14
CA PRO A 69 -5.46 1.41 -6.59
C PRO A 69 -3.98 1.18 -6.24
N LEU A 70 -3.61 -0.06 -6.00
CA LEU A 70 -2.20 -0.43 -5.87
C LEU A 70 -1.50 -0.36 -7.21
N VAL A 71 -0.22 -0.03 -7.19
CA VAL A 71 0.66 -0.27 -8.34
C VAL A 71 1.32 -1.63 -8.15
N THR A 72 1.06 -2.55 -9.06
CA THR A 72 1.62 -3.91 -9.02
C THR A 72 2.40 -4.23 -10.29
N PHE A 73 3.20 -5.28 -10.22
CA PHE A 73 3.98 -5.75 -11.34
C PHE A 73 3.81 -7.25 -11.54
N ARG A 74 3.40 -7.64 -12.76
CA ARG A 74 3.13 -9.04 -13.18
C ARG A 74 2.16 -9.79 -12.26
N GLY A 75 1.25 -9.08 -11.59
CA GLY A 75 0.28 -9.65 -10.68
C GLY A 75 0.86 -10.31 -9.43
N ASN A 76 2.14 -10.06 -9.15
CA ASN A 76 2.87 -10.71 -8.05
C ASN A 76 3.52 -9.73 -7.06
N TYR A 77 3.93 -8.55 -7.52
CA TYR A 77 4.73 -7.65 -6.71
C TYR A 77 3.99 -6.34 -6.47
N VAL A 78 3.97 -5.89 -5.23
CA VAL A 78 3.53 -4.53 -4.87
C VAL A 78 4.69 -3.58 -5.15
N ILE A 79 4.48 -2.59 -5.99
CA ILE A 79 5.48 -1.55 -6.31
C ILE A 79 5.18 -0.28 -5.55
N ASP A 80 3.89 0.09 -5.44
CA ASP A 80 3.43 1.20 -4.60
C ASP A 80 2.13 0.83 -3.89
N GLY A 81 1.91 1.44 -2.72
CA GLY A 81 0.73 1.20 -1.87
C GLY A 81 0.94 0.09 -0.84
N HIS A 82 2.17 -0.15 -0.37
CA HIS A 82 2.49 -1.23 0.58
C HIS A 82 1.69 -1.19 1.88
N HIS A 83 1.41 0.01 2.44
CA HIS A 83 0.60 0.11 3.65
C HIS A 83 -0.87 -0.27 3.41
N ARG A 84 -1.44 0.10 2.25
CA ARG A 84 -2.80 -0.34 1.86
C ARG A 84 -2.85 -1.85 1.60
N TRP A 85 -1.80 -2.39 0.98
CA TRP A 85 -1.68 -3.82 0.79
C TRP A 85 -1.63 -4.57 2.11
N SER A 86 -0.76 -4.15 3.03
CA SER A 86 -0.61 -4.81 4.34
C SER A 86 -1.87 -4.69 5.20
N GLU A 87 -2.54 -3.55 5.17
CA GLU A 87 -3.84 -3.33 5.79
C GLU A 87 -4.87 -4.36 5.30
N CYS A 88 -5.04 -4.48 3.98
CA CYS A 88 -5.95 -5.46 3.41
C CYS A 88 -5.54 -6.91 3.72
N ALA A 89 -4.24 -7.20 3.70
CA ALA A 89 -3.74 -8.53 4.03
C ALA A 89 -4.03 -8.93 5.48
N MET A 90 -4.01 -7.98 6.41
CA MET A 90 -4.29 -8.22 7.82
C MET A 90 -5.79 -8.29 8.12
N ILE A 91 -6.59 -7.40 7.53
CA ILE A 91 -8.01 -7.22 7.89
C ILE A 91 -8.93 -8.07 7.01
N ASN A 92 -8.70 -8.08 5.70
CA ASN A 92 -9.54 -8.82 4.75
C ASN A 92 -8.69 -9.52 3.68
N PRO A 93 -7.99 -10.61 4.01
CA PRO A 93 -7.12 -11.32 3.08
C PRO A 93 -7.86 -11.96 1.90
N GLU A 94 -9.17 -12.17 2.01
CA GLU A 94 -10.01 -12.76 0.96
C GLU A 94 -10.56 -11.75 -0.04
N GLY A 95 -10.62 -10.48 0.35
CA GLY A 95 -11.05 -9.40 -0.52
C GLY A 95 -10.12 -9.21 -1.73
N LYS A 96 -10.63 -8.58 -2.78
CA LYS A 96 -9.86 -8.30 -4.00
C LYS A 96 -9.56 -6.82 -4.09
N MET A 97 -8.30 -6.48 -4.13
CA MET A 97 -7.83 -5.10 -4.31
C MET A 97 -7.81 -4.71 -5.78
N VAL A 98 -8.17 -3.48 -6.06
CA VAL A 98 -7.99 -2.89 -7.40
C VAL A 98 -6.51 -2.56 -7.59
N CYS A 99 -5.92 -3.08 -8.65
CA CYS A 99 -4.51 -2.91 -8.95
C CYS A 99 -4.31 -2.39 -10.37
N PHE A 100 -3.43 -1.40 -10.53
CA PHE A 100 -2.82 -1.08 -11.81
C PHE A 100 -1.61 -2.00 -11.98
N ASP A 101 -1.82 -3.09 -12.71
CA ASP A 101 -0.81 -4.12 -12.87
C ASP A 101 -0.01 -3.89 -14.14
N TYR A 102 1.27 -3.58 -13.94
CA TYR A 102 2.22 -3.35 -15.02
C TYR A 102 2.88 -4.65 -15.46
N ASP A 103 3.17 -4.72 -16.74
CA ASP A 103 3.97 -5.77 -17.35
C ASP A 103 5.01 -5.17 -18.30
N ALA A 104 6.22 -5.66 -18.21
CA ALA A 104 7.35 -5.29 -19.06
C ALA A 104 8.44 -6.35 -18.95
N ASP A 105 9.30 -6.46 -19.95
CA ASP A 105 10.43 -7.42 -19.92
C ASP A 105 11.61 -6.88 -19.12
N ILE A 106 11.37 -6.68 -17.82
CA ILE A 106 12.35 -6.20 -16.85
C ILE A 106 12.16 -6.92 -15.51
N SER A 107 13.15 -6.83 -14.64
CA SER A 107 13.03 -7.38 -13.27
C SER A 107 12.14 -6.51 -12.37
N PRO A 108 11.58 -7.07 -11.27
CA PRO A 108 10.83 -6.28 -10.29
C PRO A 108 11.63 -5.12 -9.68
N ILE A 109 12.94 -5.28 -9.52
CA ILE A 109 13.84 -4.23 -9.00
C ILE A 109 13.96 -3.08 -10.01
N GLN A 110 14.08 -3.39 -11.30
CA GLN A 110 14.11 -2.36 -12.34
C GLN A 110 12.78 -1.62 -12.43
N MET A 111 11.66 -2.35 -12.31
CA MET A 111 10.33 -1.71 -12.24
C MET A 111 10.21 -0.77 -11.04
N LEU A 112 10.68 -1.19 -9.86
CA LEU A 112 10.68 -0.34 -8.66
C LEU A 112 11.50 0.94 -8.89
N LYS A 113 12.70 0.82 -9.46
CA LYS A 113 13.56 1.97 -9.78
C LYS A 113 12.90 2.91 -10.80
N ALA A 114 12.23 2.37 -11.82
CA ALA A 114 11.52 3.17 -12.80
C ALA A 114 10.39 3.99 -12.16
N VAL A 115 9.59 3.37 -11.29
CA VAL A 115 8.51 4.07 -10.56
C VAL A 115 9.07 5.13 -9.61
N GLN A 116 10.11 4.80 -8.83
CA GLN A 116 10.77 5.76 -7.95
C GLN A 116 11.37 6.95 -8.73
N GLY A 117 11.98 6.69 -9.87
CA GLY A 117 12.51 7.71 -10.76
C GLY A 117 11.40 8.64 -11.28
N ASN A 118 10.26 8.09 -11.68
CA ASN A 118 9.11 8.86 -12.14
C ASN A 118 8.52 9.73 -11.01
N ILE A 119 8.41 9.21 -9.80
CA ILE A 119 7.95 9.97 -8.64
C ILE A 119 8.91 11.13 -8.36
N ALA A 120 10.22 10.86 -8.29
CA ALA A 120 11.23 11.89 -8.07
C ALA A 120 11.22 12.96 -9.16
N ALA A 121 11.02 12.56 -10.41
CA ALA A 121 10.91 13.48 -11.54
C ALA A 121 9.65 14.35 -11.43
N ALA A 122 8.51 13.78 -11.07
CA ALA A 122 7.26 14.52 -10.89
C ALA A 122 7.35 15.55 -9.75
N LEU A 123 7.99 15.19 -8.63
CA LEU A 123 8.25 16.11 -7.53
C LEU A 123 9.19 17.26 -7.94
N ALA A 124 10.25 16.94 -8.67
CA ALA A 124 11.19 17.94 -9.17
C ALA A 124 10.54 18.97 -10.13
N ILE A 125 9.52 18.56 -10.91
CA ILE A 125 8.75 19.47 -11.77
C ILE A 125 7.91 20.44 -10.94
N ARG A 126 7.42 20.02 -9.78
CA ARG A 126 6.61 20.84 -8.86
C ARG A 126 7.46 21.72 -7.95
N ASP A 127 8.79 21.74 -8.14
CA ASP A 127 9.74 22.36 -7.21
C ASP A 127 9.62 21.85 -5.75
N GLU A 128 9.05 20.65 -5.58
CA GLU A 128 9.00 19.95 -4.30
C GLU A 128 10.33 19.21 -4.08
N ASP A 129 10.72 19.07 -2.81
CA ASP A 129 11.94 18.33 -2.49
C ASP A 129 11.78 16.87 -2.92
N PRO A 130 12.65 16.33 -3.77
CA PRO A 130 12.54 14.97 -4.28
C PRO A 130 12.95 13.93 -3.21
N GLU A 131 12.31 13.93 -2.08
CA GLU A 131 12.45 12.85 -1.12
C GLU A 131 11.89 11.56 -1.73
N ILE A 132 12.80 10.73 -2.24
CA ILE A 132 12.45 9.34 -2.58
C ILE A 132 12.14 8.64 -1.27
N PRO A 133 10.92 8.10 -1.09
CA PRO A 133 10.59 7.37 0.11
C PRO A 133 11.65 6.32 0.41
N SER A 134 12.34 6.45 1.53
CA SER A 134 13.46 5.56 1.89
C SER A 134 13.05 4.10 2.10
N GLY A 135 11.72 3.84 2.16
CA GLY A 135 11.17 2.54 2.53
C GLY A 135 11.41 2.18 4.01
N LYS A 136 11.92 3.13 4.81
CA LYS A 136 12.10 2.96 6.26
C LYS A 136 10.83 3.32 7.00
N THR A 137 10.58 2.61 8.10
CA THR A 137 9.47 2.89 9.02
C THR A 137 9.94 3.79 10.16
N ASN A 138 9.02 4.59 10.69
CA ASN A 138 9.23 5.33 11.94
C ASN A 138 8.60 4.60 13.14
N GLY A 139 7.81 3.59 12.89
CA GLY A 139 7.12 2.74 13.86
C GLY A 139 7.54 1.28 13.77
N PRO A 140 6.79 0.39 14.43
CA PRO A 140 7.06 -1.05 14.39
C PRO A 140 7.03 -1.57 12.95
N ASN A 141 8.03 -2.38 12.59
CA ASN A 141 8.13 -2.97 11.26
C ASN A 141 7.44 -4.34 11.22
N LEU A 142 6.50 -4.53 10.30
CA LEU A 142 5.77 -5.79 10.13
C LEU A 142 6.69 -7.01 9.89
N TYR A 143 7.92 -6.80 9.39
CA TYR A 143 8.88 -7.88 9.18
C TYR A 143 9.72 -8.24 10.40
N ASP A 144 9.55 -7.58 11.51
CA ASP A 144 10.25 -7.94 12.73
C ASP A 144 9.78 -9.34 13.18
N LYS A 145 10.73 -10.16 13.59
CA LYS A 145 10.49 -11.58 13.90
C LYS A 145 9.48 -11.82 15.04
N GLU A 146 9.21 -10.80 15.81
CA GLU A 146 8.26 -10.86 16.92
C GLU A 146 6.80 -10.79 16.45
N TRP A 147 6.51 -10.33 15.24
CA TRP A 147 5.16 -10.26 14.70
C TRP A 147 4.70 -11.65 14.27
N ASN A 148 3.79 -12.20 15.06
CA ASN A 148 3.01 -13.39 14.75
C ASN A 148 1.52 -13.01 14.75
N ARG A 149 0.65 -13.97 14.51
CA ARG A 149 -0.79 -13.72 14.44
C ARG A 149 -1.35 -13.17 15.74
N GLU A 150 -0.93 -13.74 16.88
CA GLU A 150 -1.37 -13.35 18.21
C GLU A 150 -0.96 -11.91 18.51
N LYS A 151 0.30 -11.54 18.28
CA LYS A 151 0.78 -10.17 18.46
C LYS A 151 0.11 -9.14 17.55
N ILE A 152 -0.21 -9.52 16.32
CA ILE A 152 -0.99 -8.65 15.42
C ILE A 152 -2.38 -8.42 16.00
N HIS A 153 -3.04 -9.47 16.50
CA HIS A 153 -4.36 -9.33 17.13
C HIS A 153 -4.30 -8.44 18.37
N GLU A 154 -3.37 -8.70 19.29
CA GLU A 154 -3.17 -7.88 20.49
C GLU A 154 -2.92 -6.40 20.14
N TYR A 155 -2.10 -6.15 19.13
CA TYR A 155 -1.80 -4.81 18.68
C TYR A 155 -3.04 -4.11 18.07
N VAL A 156 -3.81 -4.81 17.25
CA VAL A 156 -5.06 -4.28 16.69
C VAL A 156 -6.08 -4.02 17.80
N ASP A 157 -6.22 -4.93 18.75
CA ASP A 157 -7.13 -4.77 19.89
C ASP A 157 -6.74 -3.58 20.78
N ASP A 158 -5.44 -3.36 21.01
CA ASP A 158 -4.94 -2.19 21.72
C ASP A 158 -5.29 -0.89 20.96
N LYS A 159 -5.06 -0.85 19.65
CA LYS A 159 -5.41 0.30 18.80
C LYS A 159 -6.92 0.55 18.73
N LEU A 160 -7.75 -0.48 18.82
CA LEU A 160 -9.20 -0.35 18.88
C LEU A 160 -9.68 0.27 20.21
N GLN A 161 -8.87 0.25 21.26
CA GLN A 161 -9.16 0.92 22.53
C GLN A 161 -8.83 2.44 22.48
N GLU A 162 -8.09 2.92 21.50
CA GLU A 162 -7.82 4.34 21.33
C GLU A 162 -9.12 5.11 20.99
N GLU A 163 -9.24 6.32 21.51
CA GLU A 163 -10.49 7.10 21.42
C GLU A 163 -11.02 7.31 19.99
N PRO A 164 -10.18 7.60 18.98
CA PRO A 164 -10.66 7.69 17.59
C PRO A 164 -11.29 6.42 17.06
N ALA A 165 -10.72 5.26 17.42
CA ALA A 165 -11.24 3.96 16.99
C ALA A 165 -12.57 3.62 17.72
N LYS A 166 -12.69 3.95 19.00
CA LYS A 166 -13.95 3.79 19.75
C LYS A 166 -15.09 4.63 19.16
N ILE A 167 -14.83 5.89 18.85
CA ILE A 167 -15.80 6.76 18.19
C ILE A 167 -16.22 6.17 16.85
N PHE A 168 -15.27 5.63 16.11
CA PHE A 168 -15.54 4.97 14.84
C PHE A 168 -16.44 3.72 15.03
N LEU A 169 -16.08 2.80 15.93
CA LEU A 169 -16.87 1.59 16.20
C LEU A 169 -18.30 1.92 16.62
N GLN A 170 -18.47 2.95 17.47
CA GLN A 170 -19.79 3.43 17.87
C GLN A 170 -20.62 3.94 16.67
N LYS A 171 -20.00 4.75 15.79
CA LYS A 171 -20.66 5.25 14.57
C LYS A 171 -21.06 4.15 13.60
N MET A 172 -20.32 3.06 13.59
CA MET A 172 -20.57 1.90 12.73
C MET A 172 -21.54 0.88 13.33
N ASN A 173 -21.97 1.08 14.58
CA ASN A 173 -22.71 0.09 15.38
C ASN A 173 -21.99 -1.28 15.47
N ILE A 174 -20.65 -1.24 15.46
CA ILE A 174 -19.84 -2.44 15.62
C ILE A 174 -19.53 -2.59 17.12
N GLY A 175 -19.84 -3.76 17.68
CA GLY A 175 -19.54 -4.06 19.09
C GLY A 175 -20.52 -3.45 20.11
N THR A 176 -21.68 -2.96 19.67
CA THR A 176 -22.75 -2.50 20.56
C THR A 176 -23.68 -3.64 21.02
N ASP A 177 -23.53 -4.83 20.43
CA ASP A 177 -24.22 -6.03 20.89
C ASP A 177 -23.40 -6.72 21.98
N LYS A 178 -23.27 -6.04 23.13
CA LYS A 178 -23.00 -6.70 24.39
C LYS A 178 -24.27 -6.68 25.19
N ASP A 179 -24.72 -7.88 25.46
CA ASP A 179 -25.78 -8.25 26.41
C ASP A 179 -27.21 -8.22 25.85
N GLU A 180 -27.59 -9.28 25.18
CA GLU A 180 -28.81 -10.07 25.50
C GLU A 180 -28.47 -11.56 25.63
#